data_fc85d5d25e12174c1196a9980fcfeab4
#
_entry.id   fc85d5d25e12174c1196a9980fcfeab4
#
_cell.length_a   1.000
_cell.length_b   1.000
_cell.length_c   1.000
_cell.angle_alpha   90.00
_cell.angle_beta   90.00
_cell.angle_gamma   90.00
#
_symmetry.space_group_name_H-M   'P 1'
#
loop_
_entity.id
_entity.type
_entity.pdbx_description
1 polymer ?
#
loop_
_entity_poly.entity_id
_entity_poly.type
_entity_poly.pdbx_seq_one_letter_code
_entity_poly.pdbx_strand_id
1 'polypeptide(L)'
;GASLWALAGKPADHYKGVAAFFSFLSDPKVQAANHQRTGYLPITMAAYDMTEKSGFYKQNPGADVAVNQMVRKTTDKSRGVRLGNMVQIRAILDEETEQIWIGKKTAKEALDDAVKRGNEQLARFQAANK
;
A
#
# COMPACT_ATOMS: atom_id res chain seq x y z
N GLY A 1 1.33 -1.24 -1.82
CA GLY A 1 2.53 -0.48 -1.52
C GLY A 1 3.51 -0.47 -2.68
N ALA A 2 4.47 0.42 -2.65
CA ALA A 2 5.56 0.45 -3.60
C ALA A 2 6.61 -0.62 -3.26
N SER A 3 7.32 -1.10 -4.25
CA SER A 3 8.40 -2.07 -4.09
C SER A 3 9.61 -1.70 -4.95
N LEU A 4 10.78 -2.16 -4.53
CA LEU A 4 12.00 -2.04 -5.31
C LEU A 4 12.15 -3.26 -6.22
N TRP A 5 12.64 -3.03 -7.44
CA TRP A 5 12.78 -4.05 -8.46
C TRP A 5 14.22 -4.08 -8.98
N ALA A 6 14.79 -5.28 -9.11
CA ALA A 6 16.05 -5.46 -9.81
C ALA A 6 15.78 -5.58 -11.32
N LEU A 7 16.43 -4.74 -12.13
CA LEU A 7 16.33 -4.81 -13.58
C LEU A 7 17.10 -6.03 -14.10
N ALA A 8 16.48 -6.79 -15.00
CA ALA A 8 17.10 -7.91 -15.68
C ALA A 8 18.22 -7.45 -16.66
N GLY A 9 19.05 -8.41 -17.12
CA GLY A 9 20.08 -8.18 -18.13
C GLY A 9 21.30 -7.38 -17.68
N LYS A 10 21.59 -7.31 -16.38
CA LYS A 10 22.79 -6.67 -15.83
C LYS A 10 23.90 -7.71 -15.55
N PRO A 11 25.18 -7.28 -15.54
CA PRO A 11 26.29 -8.14 -15.13
C PRO A 11 26.12 -8.71 -13.71
N ALA A 12 26.69 -9.88 -13.45
CA ALA A 12 26.56 -10.57 -12.15
C ALA A 12 26.98 -9.71 -10.95
N ASP A 13 28.03 -8.91 -11.11
CA ASP A 13 28.52 -8.03 -10.03
C ASP A 13 27.53 -6.91 -9.67
N HIS A 14 26.73 -6.43 -10.63
CA HIS A 14 25.64 -5.50 -10.34
C HIS A 14 24.58 -6.15 -9.42
N TYR A 15 24.26 -7.43 -9.65
CA TYR A 15 23.31 -8.14 -8.78
C TYR A 15 23.85 -8.39 -7.37
N LYS A 16 25.17 -8.55 -7.20
CA LYS A 16 25.78 -8.59 -5.85
C LYS A 16 25.54 -7.26 -5.11
N GLY A 17 25.74 -6.14 -5.80
CA GLY A 17 25.46 -4.81 -5.23
C GLY A 17 23.97 -4.62 -4.90
N VAL A 18 23.07 -5.03 -5.79
CA VAL A 18 21.61 -4.98 -5.54
C VAL A 18 21.25 -5.84 -4.33
N ALA A 19 21.79 -7.07 -4.23
CA ALA A 19 21.54 -7.96 -3.11
C ALA A 19 22.05 -7.37 -1.78
N ALA A 20 23.24 -6.79 -1.78
CA ALA A 20 23.80 -6.11 -0.60
C ALA A 20 22.90 -4.92 -0.17
N PHE A 21 22.42 -4.12 -1.13
CA PHE A 21 21.54 -3.01 -0.86
C PHE A 21 20.17 -3.48 -0.29
N PHE A 22 19.58 -4.52 -0.87
CA PHE A 22 18.33 -5.07 -0.35
C PHE A 22 18.48 -5.69 1.03
N SER A 23 19.63 -6.36 1.28
CA SER A 23 19.95 -6.88 2.60
C SER A 23 20.09 -5.76 3.64
N PHE A 24 20.76 -4.66 3.29
CA PHE A 24 20.86 -3.48 4.14
C PHE A 24 19.46 -2.89 4.44
N LEU A 25 18.64 -2.70 3.42
CA LEU A 25 17.28 -2.18 3.61
C LEU A 25 16.37 -3.11 4.43
N SER A 26 16.67 -4.42 4.44
CA SER A 26 15.92 -5.43 5.19
C SER A 26 16.46 -5.63 6.61
N ASP A 27 17.57 -4.99 6.97
CA ASP A 27 18.10 -5.06 8.34
C ASP A 27 17.06 -4.55 9.34
N PRO A 28 16.76 -5.29 10.42
CA PRO A 28 15.74 -4.91 11.39
C PRO A 28 15.99 -3.54 12.03
N LYS A 29 17.24 -3.13 12.25
CA LYS A 29 17.54 -1.81 12.80
C LYS A 29 17.22 -0.70 11.81
N VAL A 30 17.59 -0.90 10.53
CA VAL A 30 17.27 0.05 9.46
C VAL A 30 15.76 0.18 9.28
N GLN A 31 15.04 -0.94 9.27
CA GLN A 31 13.59 -0.98 9.16
C GLN A 31 12.88 -0.32 10.34
N ALA A 32 13.31 -0.61 11.57
CA ALA A 32 12.75 0.01 12.77
C ALA A 32 12.96 1.53 12.77
N ALA A 33 14.16 2.00 12.43
CA ALA A 33 14.45 3.42 12.33
C ALA A 33 13.64 4.12 11.23
N ASN A 34 13.49 3.46 10.06
CA ASN A 34 12.66 3.97 8.97
C ASN A 34 11.18 4.08 9.37
N HIS A 35 10.63 3.01 9.97
CA HIS A 35 9.26 3.01 10.48
C HIS A 35 8.99 4.14 11.46
N GLN A 36 9.84 4.28 12.49
CA GLN A 36 9.69 5.31 13.52
C GLN A 36 9.75 6.73 12.95
N ARG A 37 10.57 6.95 11.92
CA ARG A 37 10.75 8.26 11.31
C ARG A 37 9.67 8.64 10.30
N THR A 38 9.17 7.67 9.54
CA THR A 38 8.33 7.94 8.37
C THR A 38 6.88 7.46 8.52
N GLY A 39 6.60 6.58 9.49
CA GLY A 39 5.32 5.89 9.61
C GLY A 39 5.10 4.74 8.61
N TYR A 40 6.04 4.49 7.67
CA TYR A 40 5.96 3.31 6.80
C TYR A 40 6.09 2.03 7.62
N LEU A 41 5.36 0.99 7.21
CA LEU A 41 5.37 -0.28 7.92
C LEU A 41 6.73 -0.96 7.86
N PRO A 42 7.21 -1.58 8.96
CA PRO A 42 8.37 -2.45 8.91
C PRO A 42 8.04 -3.70 8.08
N ILE A 43 8.99 -4.17 7.29
CA ILE A 43 8.78 -5.33 6.41
C ILE A 43 9.05 -6.67 7.11
N THR A 44 9.54 -6.66 8.34
CA THR A 44 9.84 -7.86 9.12
C THR A 44 9.28 -7.76 10.55
N MET A 45 8.89 -8.90 11.12
CA MET A 45 8.48 -8.96 12.52
C MET A 45 9.61 -8.60 13.47
N ALA A 46 10.86 -8.92 13.12
CA ALA A 46 12.03 -8.55 13.92
C ALA A 46 12.15 -7.02 14.07
N ALA A 47 11.85 -6.25 13.04
CA ALA A 47 11.83 -4.79 13.12
C ALA A 47 10.65 -4.26 13.96
N TYR A 48 9.49 -4.90 13.85
CA TYR A 48 8.32 -4.61 14.71
C TYR A 48 8.67 -4.84 16.19
N ASP A 49 9.18 -6.03 16.52
CA ASP A 49 9.56 -6.39 17.91
C ASP A 49 10.62 -5.43 18.48
N MET A 50 11.57 -5.01 17.64
CA MET A 50 12.58 -4.04 18.03
C MET A 50 11.95 -2.68 18.34
N THR A 51 11.02 -2.22 17.52
CA THR A 51 10.28 -0.97 17.72
C THR A 51 9.41 -1.04 18.98
N GLU A 52 8.74 -2.17 19.24
CA GLU A 52 7.94 -2.38 20.44
C GLU A 52 8.81 -2.34 21.69
N LYS A 53 9.94 -3.07 21.70
CA LYS A 53 10.89 -3.13 22.82
C LYS A 53 11.53 -1.77 23.12
N SER A 54 11.67 -0.90 22.12
CA SER A 54 12.16 0.47 22.33
C SER A 54 11.18 1.38 23.09
N GLY A 55 9.93 0.95 23.25
CA GLY A 55 8.87 1.75 23.87
C GLY A 55 8.22 2.77 22.91
N PHE A 56 8.57 2.73 21.62
CA PHE A 56 8.07 3.69 20.64
C PHE A 56 6.53 3.74 20.58
N TYR A 57 5.87 2.58 20.56
CA TYR A 57 4.40 2.51 20.51
C TYR A 57 3.71 3.00 21.77
N LYS A 58 4.37 2.91 22.94
CA LYS A 58 3.87 3.50 24.19
C LYS A 58 3.91 5.03 24.14
N GLN A 59 4.93 5.58 23.49
CA GLN A 59 5.09 7.03 23.34
C GLN A 59 4.26 7.59 22.17
N ASN A 60 3.89 6.73 21.20
CA ASN A 60 3.13 7.08 20.00
C ASN A 60 1.91 6.16 19.86
N PRO A 61 0.85 6.35 20.68
CA PRO A 61 -0.34 5.51 20.63
C PRO A 61 -0.97 5.50 19.24
N GLY A 62 -1.29 4.31 18.73
CA GLY A 62 -1.88 4.12 17.40
C GLY A 62 -0.88 3.88 16.27
N ALA A 63 0.42 4.11 16.48
CA ALA A 63 1.44 3.87 15.46
C ALA A 63 1.60 2.38 15.09
N ASP A 64 1.14 1.47 15.95
CA ASP A 64 1.15 0.01 15.73
C ASP A 64 -0.11 -0.51 15.02
N VAL A 65 -1.17 0.28 14.90
CA VAL A 65 -2.48 -0.16 14.37
C VAL A 65 -2.33 -0.74 12.96
N ALA A 66 -1.60 -0.09 12.08
CA ALA A 66 -1.43 -0.52 10.70
C ALA A 66 -0.63 -1.84 10.61
N VAL A 67 0.40 -2.03 11.44
CA VAL A 67 1.16 -3.30 11.51
C VAL A 67 0.25 -4.42 12.01
N ASN A 68 -0.47 -4.19 13.11
CA ASN A 68 -1.40 -5.15 13.69
C ASN A 68 -2.50 -5.53 12.69
N GLN A 69 -2.94 -4.61 11.84
CA GLN A 69 -3.91 -4.89 10.79
C GLN A 69 -3.31 -5.77 9.68
N MET A 70 -2.06 -5.53 9.29
CA MET A 70 -1.38 -6.28 8.23
C MET A 70 -1.06 -7.74 8.62
N VAL A 71 -0.74 -7.99 9.89
CA VAL A 71 -0.41 -9.36 10.36
C VAL A 71 -1.63 -10.20 10.72
N ARG A 72 -2.83 -9.64 10.68
CA ARG A 72 -4.06 -10.40 10.89
C ARG A 72 -4.27 -11.44 9.80
N LYS A 73 -4.87 -12.58 10.17
CA LYS A 73 -5.24 -13.62 9.20
C LYS A 73 -6.15 -13.04 8.11
N THR A 74 -5.69 -13.11 6.88
CA THR A 74 -6.46 -12.69 5.71
C THR A 74 -7.62 -13.66 5.46
N THR A 75 -8.80 -13.12 5.21
CA THR A 75 -10.01 -13.87 4.82
C THR A 75 -10.40 -13.50 3.40
N ASP A 76 -11.35 -14.22 2.80
CA ASP A 76 -11.87 -13.89 1.47
C ASP A 76 -12.46 -12.47 1.40
N LYS A 77 -12.94 -11.95 2.54
CA LYS A 77 -13.52 -10.60 2.64
C LYS A 77 -12.48 -9.50 2.88
N SER A 78 -11.26 -9.84 3.31
CA SER A 78 -10.22 -8.87 3.69
C SER A 78 -8.97 -8.88 2.80
N ARG A 79 -8.86 -9.80 1.83
CA ARG A 79 -7.69 -9.92 0.95
C ARG A 79 -7.66 -8.92 -0.21
N GLY A 80 -8.60 -7.97 -0.24
CA GLY A 80 -8.73 -7.00 -1.32
C GLY A 80 -9.56 -7.50 -2.49
N VAL A 81 -9.82 -6.62 -3.44
CA VAL A 81 -10.64 -6.87 -4.62
C VAL A 81 -9.76 -6.86 -5.87
N ARG A 82 -10.06 -7.76 -6.81
CA ARG A 82 -9.49 -7.74 -8.16
C ARG A 82 -10.61 -7.38 -9.13
N LEU A 83 -10.48 -6.22 -9.76
CA LEU A 83 -11.45 -5.72 -10.74
C LEU A 83 -10.74 -5.44 -12.08
N GLY A 84 -11.46 -5.66 -13.17
CA GLY A 84 -11.00 -5.20 -14.48
C GLY A 84 -10.90 -3.66 -14.50
N ASN A 85 -9.96 -3.13 -15.25
CA ASN A 85 -9.68 -1.69 -15.32
C ASN A 85 -9.49 -1.02 -13.94
N MET A 86 -8.92 -1.73 -12.96
CA MET A 86 -8.75 -1.26 -11.58
C MET A 86 -7.96 0.06 -11.49
N VAL A 87 -7.00 0.28 -12.37
CA VAL A 87 -6.21 1.54 -12.41
C VAL A 87 -7.12 2.72 -12.74
N GLN A 88 -7.99 2.58 -13.73
CA GLN A 88 -8.96 3.61 -14.14
C GLN A 88 -10.01 3.85 -13.06
N ILE A 89 -10.47 2.77 -12.40
CA ILE A 89 -11.42 2.88 -11.28
C ILE A 89 -10.80 3.63 -10.11
N ARG A 90 -9.54 3.38 -9.79
CA ARG A 90 -8.84 4.15 -8.75
C ARG A 90 -8.71 5.62 -9.09
N ALA A 91 -8.36 5.95 -10.34
CA ALA A 91 -8.29 7.34 -10.78
C ALA A 91 -9.66 8.05 -10.63
N ILE A 92 -10.76 7.37 -10.98
CA ILE A 92 -12.12 7.88 -10.78
C ILE A 92 -12.39 8.14 -9.29
N LEU A 93 -12.00 7.22 -8.40
CA LEU A 93 -12.17 7.40 -6.96
C LEU A 93 -11.38 8.61 -6.45
N ASP A 94 -10.15 8.78 -6.92
CA ASP A 94 -9.30 9.92 -6.53
C ASP A 94 -9.92 11.25 -7.02
N GLU A 95 -10.39 11.32 -8.27
CA GLU A 95 -11.07 12.49 -8.83
C GLU A 95 -12.35 12.86 -8.06
N GLU A 96 -13.20 11.89 -7.74
CA GLU A 96 -14.47 12.15 -7.06
C GLU A 96 -14.24 12.51 -5.58
N THR A 97 -13.28 11.88 -4.90
CA THR A 97 -12.94 12.26 -3.51
C THR A 97 -12.33 13.65 -3.43
N GLU A 98 -11.57 14.09 -4.43
CA GLU A 98 -11.08 15.46 -4.51
C GLU A 98 -12.23 16.48 -4.55
N GLN A 99 -13.35 16.18 -5.24
CA GLN A 99 -14.51 17.06 -5.27
C GLN A 99 -15.15 17.25 -3.88
N ILE A 100 -15.03 16.25 -3.00
CA ILE A 100 -15.47 16.36 -1.60
C ILE A 100 -14.58 17.34 -0.85
N TRP A 101 -13.24 17.16 -0.98
CA TRP A 101 -12.26 17.97 -0.22
C TRP A 101 -12.29 19.44 -0.60
N ILE A 102 -12.55 19.75 -1.86
CA ILE A 102 -12.69 21.15 -2.33
C ILE A 102 -14.13 21.70 -2.18
N GLY A 103 -15.02 20.94 -1.54
CA GLY A 103 -16.38 21.39 -1.20
C GLY A 103 -17.35 21.48 -2.38
N LYS A 104 -17.06 20.87 -3.55
CA LYS A 104 -17.91 20.91 -4.74
C LYS A 104 -19.01 19.85 -4.75
N LYS A 105 -18.82 18.74 -4.03
CA LYS A 105 -19.77 17.65 -3.91
C LYS A 105 -19.87 17.20 -2.46
N THR A 106 -21.05 16.69 -2.09
CA THR A 106 -21.19 15.90 -0.88
C THR A 106 -20.49 14.55 -1.04
N ALA A 107 -20.12 13.89 0.06
CA ALA A 107 -19.56 12.55 0.02
C ALA A 107 -20.49 11.54 -0.71
N LYS A 108 -21.81 11.68 -0.51
CA LYS A 108 -22.78 10.81 -1.17
C LYS A 108 -22.77 10.99 -2.69
N GLU A 109 -22.86 12.22 -3.18
CA GLU A 109 -22.84 12.52 -4.62
C GLU A 109 -21.57 12.03 -5.29
N ALA A 110 -20.41 12.30 -4.68
CA ALA A 110 -19.12 11.88 -5.21
C ALA A 110 -18.99 10.35 -5.28
N LEU A 111 -19.42 9.64 -4.24
CA LEU A 111 -19.36 8.18 -4.21
C LEU A 111 -20.38 7.54 -5.17
N ASP A 112 -21.57 8.10 -5.33
CA ASP A 112 -22.57 7.64 -6.32
C ASP A 112 -22.02 7.81 -7.75
N ASP A 113 -21.40 8.94 -8.06
CA ASP A 113 -20.75 9.17 -9.36
C ASP A 113 -19.54 8.24 -9.57
N ALA A 114 -18.73 8.00 -8.53
CA ALA A 114 -17.62 7.04 -8.61
C ALA A 114 -18.12 5.63 -8.92
N VAL A 115 -19.19 5.17 -8.28
CA VAL A 115 -19.81 3.86 -8.56
C VAL A 115 -20.32 3.79 -10.00
N LYS A 116 -21.04 4.81 -10.48
CA LYS A 116 -21.54 4.87 -11.85
C LYS A 116 -20.42 4.78 -12.87
N ARG A 117 -19.41 5.67 -12.76
CA ARG A 117 -18.25 5.72 -13.66
C ARG A 117 -17.42 4.44 -13.57
N GLY A 118 -17.25 3.87 -12.38
CA GLY A 118 -16.54 2.61 -12.14
C GLY A 118 -17.23 1.43 -12.82
N ASN A 119 -18.54 1.34 -12.74
CA ASN A 119 -19.33 0.30 -13.42
C ASN A 119 -19.20 0.40 -14.95
N GLU A 120 -19.12 1.61 -15.53
CA GLU A 120 -18.83 1.78 -16.95
C GLU A 120 -17.49 1.20 -17.34
N GLN A 121 -16.44 1.36 -16.51
CA GLN A 121 -15.13 0.76 -16.74
C GLN A 121 -15.17 -0.77 -16.66
N LEU A 122 -15.93 -1.33 -15.73
CA LEU A 122 -16.13 -2.78 -15.62
C LEU A 122 -16.85 -3.33 -16.85
N ALA A 123 -17.90 -2.65 -17.32
CA ALA A 123 -18.61 -3.06 -18.53
C ALA A 123 -17.72 -3.04 -19.78
N ARG A 124 -16.85 -2.02 -19.94
CA ARG A 124 -15.85 -1.95 -21.02
C ARG A 124 -14.85 -3.10 -20.94
N PHE A 125 -14.34 -3.38 -19.75
CA PHE A 125 -13.42 -4.50 -19.54
C PHE A 125 -14.08 -5.83 -19.91
N GLN A 126 -15.30 -6.05 -19.47
CA GLN A 126 -16.04 -7.28 -19.74
C GLN A 126 -16.33 -7.46 -21.24
N ALA A 127 -16.66 -6.37 -21.95
CA ALA A 127 -16.88 -6.41 -23.39
C ALA A 127 -15.61 -6.73 -24.18
N ALA A 128 -14.44 -6.24 -23.73
CA ALA A 128 -13.15 -6.47 -24.39
C ALA A 128 -12.52 -7.84 -24.09
N ASN A 129 -13.02 -8.57 -23.08
CA ASN A 129 -12.46 -9.86 -22.64
C ASN A 129 -13.48 -11.01 -22.71
N LYS A 130 -14.42 -10.91 -23.65
CA LYS A 130 -15.37 -12.00 -23.98
C LYS A 130 -14.74 -13.03 -24.87
#